data_524b5d4bd6b0be20a0ce3704c4615922
#
_entry.id   524b5d4bd6b0be20a0ce3704c4615922
#
_cell.length_a   1.000
_cell.length_b   1.000
_cell.length_c   1.000
_cell.angle_alpha   90.00
_cell.angle_beta   90.00
_cell.angle_gamma   90.00
#
_symmetry.space_group_name_H-M   'P 1'
#
loop_
_entity.id
_entity.type
_entity.pdbx_description
1 polymer ?
#
loop_
_entity_poly.entity_id
_entity_poly.type
_entity_poly.pdbx_seq_one_letter_code
_entity_poly.pdbx_strand_id
1 'polypeptide(L)'
;MYQVLAYGAVQDELFKLEAIDQIVRDYMNRIERVYDLPKVSQSERITKITVTLKNGETFTETVNNPKGSPKNPLAMEDIRIKLGLTLETKQIDRMIEAFTNTDKVEPFLQTLRKEGVLHV
;
A
#
# COMPACT_ATOMS: atom_id res chain seq x y z
N MET A 1 8.07 -3.70 -0.57
CA MET A 1 9.41 -3.23 -1.02
C MET A 1 9.96 -4.03 -2.19
N TYR A 2 10.17 -5.33 -2.08
CA TYR A 2 10.80 -6.18 -3.13
C TYR A 2 10.09 -6.09 -4.48
N GLN A 3 8.76 -6.14 -4.49
CA GLN A 3 7.95 -6.00 -5.72
C GLN A 3 8.11 -4.60 -6.35
N VAL A 4 8.17 -3.55 -5.54
CA VAL A 4 8.39 -2.18 -6.04
C VAL A 4 9.75 -2.06 -6.73
N LEU A 5 10.80 -2.69 -6.18
CA LEU A 5 12.12 -2.69 -6.81
C LEU A 5 12.15 -3.49 -8.12
N ALA A 6 11.40 -4.60 -8.18
CA ALA A 6 11.38 -5.46 -9.37
C ALA A 6 10.48 -4.91 -10.49
N TYR A 7 9.33 -4.33 -10.13
CA TYR A 7 8.26 -3.99 -11.07
C TYR A 7 7.79 -2.53 -11.00
N GLY A 8 8.41 -1.69 -10.17
CA GLY A 8 8.03 -0.29 -9.96
C GLY A 8 6.79 -0.07 -9.09
N ALA A 9 5.99 -1.12 -8.88
CA ALA A 9 4.77 -1.07 -8.06
C ALA A 9 4.49 -2.42 -7.39
N VAL A 10 3.58 -2.43 -6.43
CA VAL A 10 3.00 -3.66 -5.87
C VAL A 10 1.90 -4.14 -6.82
N GLN A 11 1.96 -5.40 -7.22
CA GLN A 11 1.00 -6.04 -8.12
C GLN A 11 0.24 -7.14 -7.38
N ASP A 12 -1.09 -7.08 -7.43
CA ASP A 12 -1.95 -8.03 -6.71
C ASP A 12 -1.78 -9.47 -7.22
N GLU A 13 -1.51 -9.64 -8.51
CA GLU A 13 -1.27 -10.94 -9.13
C GLU A 13 -0.11 -11.69 -8.47
N LEU A 14 0.90 -10.98 -7.98
CA LEU A 14 2.06 -11.60 -7.33
C LEU A 14 1.75 -12.21 -5.97
N PHE A 15 0.64 -11.82 -5.33
CA PHE A 15 0.17 -12.45 -4.10
C PHE A 15 -0.59 -13.76 -4.32
N LYS A 16 -1.00 -14.03 -5.57
CA LYS A 16 -1.72 -15.24 -5.96
C LYS A 16 -0.77 -16.37 -6.39
N LEU A 17 0.51 -16.08 -6.52
CA LEU A 17 1.51 -17.08 -6.90
C LEU A 17 1.84 -17.98 -5.72
N GLU A 18 1.86 -19.29 -5.96
CA GLU A 18 2.28 -20.30 -4.97
C GLU A 18 3.75 -20.17 -4.59
N ALA A 19 4.56 -19.61 -5.48
CA ALA A 19 5.99 -19.38 -5.27
C ALA A 19 6.35 -17.91 -5.55
N ILE A 20 7.28 -17.38 -4.77
CA ILE A 20 7.87 -16.07 -5.00
C ILE A 20 8.68 -16.09 -6.29
N ASP A 21 8.39 -15.14 -7.20
CA ASP A 21 9.13 -14.94 -8.44
C ASP A 21 10.65 -14.80 -8.19
N GLN A 22 11.44 -15.37 -9.11
CA GLN A 22 12.92 -15.35 -8.99
C GLN A 22 13.49 -13.93 -8.97
N ILE A 23 12.92 -13.01 -9.73
CA ILE A 23 13.34 -11.60 -9.74
C ILE A 23 13.15 -10.97 -8.35
N VAL A 24 12.01 -11.22 -7.70
CA VAL A 24 11.75 -10.76 -6.34
C VAL A 24 12.72 -11.40 -5.35
N ARG A 25 13.03 -12.70 -5.48
CA ARG A 25 14.02 -13.39 -4.65
C ARG A 25 15.41 -12.76 -4.76
N ASP A 26 15.83 -12.42 -5.98
CA ASP A 26 17.14 -11.81 -6.22
C ASP A 26 17.25 -10.44 -5.53
N TYR A 27 16.16 -9.67 -5.51
CA TYR A 27 16.10 -8.43 -4.73
C TYR A 27 16.06 -8.67 -3.22
N MET A 28 15.39 -9.71 -2.75
CA MET A 28 15.38 -10.07 -1.32
C MET A 28 16.79 -10.32 -0.78
N ASN A 29 17.64 -10.97 -1.56
CA ASN A 29 19.02 -11.26 -1.18
C ASN A 29 19.92 -10.01 -1.14
N ARG A 30 19.48 -8.88 -1.70
CA ARG A 30 20.22 -7.62 -1.72
C ARG A 30 19.75 -6.62 -0.67
N ILE A 31 18.72 -6.96 0.09
CA ILE A 31 18.12 -6.07 1.07
C ILE A 31 18.49 -6.54 2.47
N GLU A 32 19.24 -5.70 3.16
CA GLU A 32 19.54 -5.87 4.57
C GLU A 32 18.53 -5.09 5.41
N ARG A 33 18.04 -5.68 6.49
CA ARG A 33 17.19 -5.03 7.47
C ARG A 33 18.03 -4.65 8.68
N VAL A 34 18.07 -3.36 8.97
CA VAL A 34 18.80 -2.80 10.12
C VAL A 34 17.77 -2.32 11.15
N TYR A 35 17.93 -2.69 12.41
CA TYR A 35 16.98 -2.41 13.50
C TYR A 35 17.60 -1.43 14.53
N ASP A 36 18.35 -0.44 14.04
CA ASP A 36 19.07 0.54 14.85
C ASP A 36 18.36 1.89 14.97
N LEU A 37 17.19 2.03 14.37
CA LEU A 37 16.44 3.28 14.46
C LEU A 37 15.92 3.51 15.88
N PRO A 38 15.98 4.76 16.38
CA PRO A 38 15.47 5.08 17.70
C PRO A 38 13.97 4.78 17.78
N LYS A 39 13.55 4.18 18.90
CA LYS A 39 12.13 4.00 19.20
C LYS A 39 11.53 5.38 19.50
N VAL A 40 10.74 5.87 18.56
CA VAL A 40 9.85 7.01 18.77
C VAL A 40 8.50 6.54 19.29
N SER A 41 7.57 7.44 19.56
CA SER A 41 6.26 7.11 20.13
C SER A 41 5.55 6.01 19.31
N GLN A 42 4.59 5.31 19.92
CA GLN A 42 3.79 4.26 19.25
C GLN A 42 3.07 4.76 17.97
N SER A 43 2.85 6.07 17.87
CA SER A 43 2.21 6.71 16.72
C SER A 43 3.17 7.08 15.58
N GLU A 44 4.47 6.98 15.78
CA GLU A 44 5.49 7.34 14.80
C GLU A 44 6.27 6.10 14.38
N ARG A 45 6.24 5.82 13.08
CA ARG A 45 7.00 4.72 12.46
C ARG A 45 8.02 5.29 11.50
N ILE A 46 9.24 5.51 11.97
CA ILE A 46 10.32 5.94 11.11
C ILE A 46 10.78 4.76 10.24
N THR A 47 10.85 5.00 8.96
CA THR A 47 11.47 4.08 8.01
C THR A 47 12.56 4.82 7.27
N LYS A 48 13.78 4.31 7.32
CA LYS A 48 14.93 4.83 6.55
C LYS A 48 15.30 3.82 5.50
N ILE A 49 15.40 4.24 4.26
CA ILE A 49 15.83 3.40 3.14
C ILE A 49 17.12 4.01 2.60
N THR A 50 18.14 3.18 2.50
CA THR A 50 19.41 3.53 1.87
C THR A 50 19.62 2.61 0.68
N VAL A 51 19.86 3.17 -0.49
CA VAL A 51 20.14 2.45 -1.72
C VAL A 51 21.56 2.79 -2.17
N THR A 52 22.39 1.76 -2.32
CA THR A 52 23.74 1.90 -2.90
C THR A 52 23.73 1.34 -4.31
N LEU A 53 24.09 2.15 -5.28
CA LEU A 53 24.22 1.76 -6.67
C LEU A 53 25.53 0.99 -6.93
N LYS A 54 25.61 0.30 -8.06
CA LYS A 54 26.82 -0.44 -8.48
C LYS A 54 28.05 0.45 -8.66
N ASN A 55 27.86 1.74 -8.95
CA ASN A 55 28.94 2.73 -9.08
C ASN A 55 29.39 3.29 -7.71
N GLY A 56 28.79 2.85 -6.60
CA GLY A 56 29.10 3.29 -5.25
C GLY A 56 28.29 4.51 -4.77
N GLU A 57 27.48 5.13 -5.61
CA GLU A 57 26.59 6.22 -5.19
C GLU A 57 25.53 5.70 -4.21
N THR A 58 25.23 6.51 -3.20
CA THR A 58 24.30 6.15 -2.14
C THR A 58 23.19 7.20 -2.02
N PHE A 59 21.95 6.75 -2.01
CA PHE A 59 20.76 7.56 -1.82
C PHE A 59 20.07 7.12 -0.53
N THR A 60 19.69 8.08 0.29
CA THR A 60 18.98 7.81 1.55
C THR A 60 17.71 8.64 1.63
N GLU A 61 16.60 7.98 1.96
CA GLU A 61 15.31 8.61 2.21
C GLU A 61 14.79 8.18 3.57
N THR A 62 14.20 9.12 4.30
CA THR A 62 13.62 8.87 5.63
C THR A 62 12.16 9.28 5.64
N VAL A 63 11.28 8.34 5.95
CA VAL A 63 9.86 8.56 6.09
C VAL A 63 9.48 8.48 7.56
N ASN A 64 9.12 9.62 8.15
CA ASN A 64 8.71 9.70 9.55
C ASN A 64 7.23 9.35 9.74
N ASN A 65 6.39 9.73 8.77
CA ASN A 65 4.95 9.51 8.81
C ASN A 65 4.52 8.85 7.51
N PRO A 66 4.37 7.52 7.48
CA PRO A 66 3.91 6.83 6.28
C PRO A 66 2.52 7.32 5.87
N LYS A 67 2.25 7.30 4.57
CA LYS A 67 0.95 7.66 4.00
C LYS A 67 -0.16 6.81 4.62
N GLY A 68 -1.23 7.45 5.08
CA GLY A 68 -2.33 6.82 5.82
C GLY A 68 -2.16 6.86 7.34
N SER A 69 -1.06 7.42 7.85
CA SER A 69 -0.90 7.69 9.29
C SER A 69 -1.68 8.94 9.71
N PRO A 70 -1.98 9.14 11.01
CA PRO A 70 -2.69 10.33 11.49
C PRO A 70 -2.03 11.66 11.10
N LYS A 71 -0.70 11.70 11.02
CA LYS A 71 0.06 12.89 10.62
C LYS A 71 0.25 13.02 9.10
N ASN A 72 -0.11 12.00 8.32
CA ASN A 72 -0.06 11.98 6.86
C ASN A 72 -1.26 11.19 6.31
N PRO A 73 -2.49 11.70 6.47
CA PRO A 73 -3.71 10.99 6.09
C PRO A 73 -3.79 10.76 4.58
N LEU A 74 -4.59 9.77 4.19
CA LEU A 74 -4.94 9.54 2.79
C LEU A 74 -5.89 10.63 2.31
N ALA A 75 -5.61 11.19 1.15
CA ALA A 75 -6.59 11.96 0.39
C ALA A 75 -7.59 11.03 -0.32
N MET A 76 -8.72 11.57 -0.75
CA MET A 76 -9.72 10.80 -1.51
C MET A 76 -9.14 10.23 -2.80
N GLU A 77 -8.23 10.95 -3.45
CA GLU A 77 -7.54 10.49 -4.65
C GLU A 77 -6.65 9.26 -4.37
N ASP A 78 -5.96 9.23 -3.24
CA ASP A 78 -5.15 8.07 -2.84
C ASP A 78 -6.02 6.81 -2.65
N ILE A 79 -7.23 7.01 -2.09
CA ILE A 79 -8.22 5.94 -1.90
C ILE A 79 -8.70 5.44 -3.26
N ARG A 80 -9.03 6.34 -4.19
CA ARG A 80 -9.44 6.00 -5.57
C ARG A 80 -8.36 5.21 -6.30
N ILE A 81 -7.12 5.65 -6.26
CA ILE A 81 -5.99 4.95 -6.88
C ILE A 81 -5.86 3.54 -6.30
N LYS A 82 -5.92 3.41 -4.98
CA LYS A 82 -5.81 2.12 -4.30
C LYS A 82 -6.95 1.16 -4.65
N LEU A 83 -8.18 1.64 -4.66
CA LEU A 83 -9.34 0.84 -5.05
C LEU A 83 -9.31 0.47 -6.54
N GLY A 84 -8.78 1.34 -7.40
CA GLY A 84 -8.64 1.12 -8.84
C GLY A 84 -7.68 -0.02 -9.22
N LEU A 85 -6.92 -0.57 -8.27
CA LEU A 85 -6.12 -1.78 -8.49
C LEU A 85 -7.00 -3.04 -8.64
N THR A 86 -8.23 -3.02 -8.09
CA THR A 86 -9.11 -4.21 -8.03
C THR A 86 -10.53 -3.94 -8.50
N LEU A 87 -10.97 -2.69 -8.57
CA LEU A 87 -12.33 -2.30 -8.86
C LEU A 87 -12.41 -1.37 -10.07
N GLU A 88 -13.52 -1.44 -10.80
CA GLU A 88 -13.81 -0.50 -11.86
C GLU A 88 -14.20 0.89 -11.32
N THR A 89 -13.92 1.94 -12.08
CA THR A 89 -14.19 3.33 -11.70
C THR A 89 -15.65 3.54 -11.25
N LYS A 90 -16.62 2.96 -11.96
CA LYS A 90 -18.04 3.07 -11.61
C LYS A 90 -18.39 2.43 -10.26
N GLN A 91 -17.72 1.32 -9.92
CA GLN A 91 -17.90 0.68 -8.60
C GLN A 91 -17.33 1.57 -7.50
N ILE A 92 -16.14 2.14 -7.73
CA ILE A 92 -15.48 3.05 -6.78
C ILE A 92 -16.36 4.28 -6.52
N ASP A 93 -16.92 4.90 -7.57
CA ASP A 93 -17.79 6.08 -7.42
C ASP A 93 -19.03 5.77 -6.57
N ARG A 94 -19.70 4.64 -6.83
CA ARG A 94 -20.87 4.22 -6.05
C ARG A 94 -20.53 3.90 -4.59
N MET A 95 -19.37 3.31 -4.35
CA MET A 95 -18.90 3.01 -3.00
C MET A 95 -18.61 4.29 -2.22
N ILE A 96 -17.90 5.24 -2.85
CA ILE A 96 -17.59 6.53 -2.22
C ILE A 96 -18.87 7.32 -1.93
N GLU A 97 -19.80 7.35 -2.89
CA GLU A 97 -21.10 8.00 -2.72
C GLU A 97 -21.91 7.37 -1.56
N ALA A 98 -21.97 6.04 -1.52
CA ALA A 98 -22.67 5.32 -0.46
C ALA A 98 -22.04 5.60 0.92
N PHE A 99 -20.71 5.63 1.01
CA PHE A 99 -20.00 5.94 2.25
C PHE A 99 -20.23 7.39 2.71
N THR A 100 -20.22 8.33 1.76
CA THR A 100 -20.35 9.76 2.08
C THR A 100 -21.79 10.16 2.46
N ASN A 101 -22.78 9.47 1.88
CA ASN A 101 -24.19 9.82 2.03
C ASN A 101 -24.94 8.99 3.09
N THR A 102 -24.24 8.21 3.89
CA THR A 102 -24.88 7.38 4.93
C THR A 102 -24.18 7.52 6.28
N ASP A 103 -24.98 7.70 7.33
CA ASP A 103 -24.54 7.68 8.73
C ASP A 103 -24.61 6.27 9.33
N LYS A 104 -25.07 5.29 8.55
CA LYS A 104 -25.29 3.91 9.02
C LYS A 104 -24.43 2.94 8.23
N VAL A 105 -23.86 1.99 8.94
CA VAL A 105 -22.98 0.97 8.34
C VAL A 105 -23.74 0.01 7.42
N GLU A 106 -24.97 -0.39 7.78
CA GLU A 106 -25.71 -1.40 7.00
C GLU A 106 -26.03 -0.99 5.56
N PRO A 107 -26.51 0.22 5.24
CA PRO A 107 -26.72 0.64 3.85
C PRO A 107 -25.42 0.62 3.03
N PHE A 108 -24.29 0.98 3.65
CA PHE A 108 -22.98 0.89 3.01
C PHE A 108 -22.60 -0.56 2.70
N LEU A 109 -22.75 -1.48 3.66
CA LEU A 109 -22.48 -2.91 3.45
C LEU A 109 -23.37 -3.52 2.36
N GLN A 110 -24.63 -3.11 2.27
CA GLN A 110 -25.54 -3.55 1.20
C GLN A 110 -25.06 -3.07 -0.18
N THR A 111 -24.52 -1.87 -0.27
CA THR A 111 -23.90 -1.37 -1.50
C THR A 111 -22.70 -2.23 -1.89
N LEU A 112 -21.80 -2.56 -0.95
CA LEU A 112 -20.65 -3.42 -1.21
C LEU A 112 -21.07 -4.82 -1.71
N ARG A 113 -22.15 -5.39 -1.16
CA ARG A 113 -22.69 -6.67 -1.62
C ARG A 113 -23.26 -6.59 -3.04
N LYS A 114 -24.00 -5.53 -3.37
CA LYS A 114 -24.56 -5.31 -4.72
C LYS A 114 -23.47 -5.13 -5.78
N GLU A 115 -22.37 -4.47 -5.41
CA GLU A 115 -21.24 -4.28 -6.32
C GLU A 115 -20.30 -5.49 -6.41
N GLY A 116 -20.61 -6.58 -5.70
CA GLY A 116 -19.78 -7.79 -5.71
C GLY A 116 -18.43 -7.66 -5.01
N VAL A 117 -18.27 -6.61 -4.19
CA VAL A 117 -17.03 -6.34 -3.44
C VAL A 117 -17.01 -7.15 -2.14
N LEU A 118 -18.17 -7.41 -1.56
CA LEU A 118 -18.32 -8.17 -0.33
C LEU A 118 -19.08 -9.47 -0.59
N HIS A 119 -18.42 -10.60 -0.43
CA HIS A 119 -18.96 -11.95 -0.63
C HIS A 119 -19.31 -12.62 0.70
N VAL A 120 -20.13 -11.98 1.49
CA VAL A 120 -20.58 -12.56 2.78
C VAL A 120 -22.10 -12.69 2.80
#